data_12423d608b0c6ab272f4e82db93948a8
#
_entry.id   12423d608b0c6ab272f4e82db93948a8
#
_cell.length_a   1.000
_cell.length_b   1.000
_cell.length_c   1.000
_cell.angle_alpha   90.00
_cell.angle_beta   90.00
_cell.angle_gamma   90.00
#
_symmetry.space_group_name_H-M   'P 1'
#
loop_
_entity.id
_entity.type
_entity.pdbx_description
1 polymer ?
#
loop_
_entity_poly.entity_id
_entity_poly.type
_entity_poly.pdbx_seq_one_letter_code
_entity_poly.pdbx_strand_id
1 'polypeptide(L)'
;MIPLNYEQLLTAADQNGLAVKEHPLTDHDGLLKSKRIAIRKDIETQAEKSCVLAEEIGHDRTSSGDILDQDNIMKQKQEYRARLYGYNLNIGLTGLVRAYEAGCRNLYEMAEFLDATEGYLKEAIRCYRSKYGVCAAIDNYVIYFEPFAVMKFVTAECIDNKLSPTANDYFKRLFYIT
;
A
#
# COMPACT_ATOMS: atom_id res chain seq x y z
N MET A 1 -3.19 -7.57 6.13
CA MET A 1 -2.88 -6.57 7.20
C MET A 1 -3.86 -5.42 7.03
N ILE A 2 -4.44 -4.90 8.10
CA ILE A 2 -5.32 -3.72 8.06
C ILE A 2 -4.43 -2.49 7.87
N PRO A 3 -4.76 -1.56 6.94
CA PRO A 3 -4.03 -0.30 6.78
C PRO A 3 -3.97 0.49 8.08
N LEU A 4 -2.82 1.09 8.35
CA LEU A 4 -2.59 1.86 9.57
C LEU A 4 -2.66 3.37 9.24
N ASN A 5 -3.36 4.13 10.07
CA ASN A 5 -3.31 5.59 10.06
C ASN A 5 -2.08 6.10 10.83
N TYR A 6 -1.87 7.41 10.84
CA TYR A 6 -0.70 8.03 11.47
C TYR A 6 -0.50 7.63 12.93
N GLU A 7 -1.56 7.69 13.76
CA GLU A 7 -1.48 7.33 15.18
C GLU A 7 -1.13 5.85 15.40
N GLN A 8 -1.68 4.99 14.57
CA GLN A 8 -1.37 3.56 14.60
C GLN A 8 0.06 3.27 14.14
N LEU A 9 0.57 4.05 13.17
CA LEU A 9 1.97 3.97 12.74
C LEU A 9 2.93 4.44 13.84
N LEU A 10 2.60 5.51 14.57
CA LEU A 10 3.37 5.95 15.74
C LEU A 10 3.44 4.84 16.80
N THR A 11 2.29 4.21 17.09
CA THR A 11 2.23 3.08 18.03
C THR A 11 3.07 1.89 17.53
N ALA A 12 2.97 1.56 16.24
CA ALA A 12 3.76 0.48 15.65
C ALA A 12 5.26 0.79 15.65
N ALA A 13 5.65 2.03 15.43
CA ALA A 13 7.03 2.48 15.52
C ALA A 13 7.59 2.31 16.94
N ASP A 14 6.87 2.77 17.97
CA ASP A 14 7.25 2.65 19.36
C ASP A 14 7.43 1.19 19.80
N GLN A 15 6.46 0.32 19.46
CA GLN A 15 6.53 -1.14 19.71
C GLN A 15 7.76 -1.81 19.09
N ASN A 16 8.32 -1.21 18.03
CA ASN A 16 9.52 -1.67 17.34
C ASN A 16 10.80 -0.93 17.77
N GLY A 17 10.74 -0.14 18.83
CA GLY A 17 11.86 0.59 19.39
C GLY A 17 12.29 1.79 18.53
N LEU A 18 11.41 2.31 17.68
CA LEU A 18 11.66 3.51 16.87
C LEU A 18 11.11 4.74 17.59
N ALA A 19 11.98 5.70 17.88
CA ALA A 19 11.59 6.98 18.46
C ALA A 19 11.24 7.97 17.32
N VAL A 20 9.98 8.37 17.22
CA VAL A 20 9.49 9.32 16.20
C VAL A 20 9.37 10.71 16.80
N LYS A 21 9.88 11.74 16.10
CA LYS A 21 9.75 13.15 16.50
C LYS A 21 9.59 14.03 15.27
N GLU A 22 8.78 15.08 15.42
CA GLU A 22 8.74 16.16 14.43
C GLU A 22 9.96 17.09 14.62
N HIS A 23 10.63 17.42 13.52
CA HIS A 23 11.85 18.23 13.53
C HIS A 23 11.88 19.20 12.33
N PRO A 24 12.48 20.39 12.44
CA PRO A 24 12.68 21.26 11.29
C PRO A 24 13.71 20.65 10.34
N LEU A 25 13.24 19.92 9.33
CA LEU A 25 14.05 19.36 8.25
C LEU A 25 13.96 20.28 7.03
N THR A 26 15.08 20.49 6.32
CA THR A 26 15.14 21.37 5.13
C THR A 26 15.11 20.59 3.81
N ASP A 27 15.76 19.44 3.77
CA ASP A 27 16.02 18.73 2.51
C ASP A 27 15.19 17.45 2.33
N HIS A 28 14.55 16.98 3.41
CA HIS A 28 13.81 15.71 3.43
C HIS A 28 12.51 15.84 4.23
N ASP A 29 11.51 15.07 3.85
CA ASP A 29 10.24 14.99 4.59
C ASP A 29 10.36 14.06 5.80
N GLY A 30 11.18 13.01 5.68
CA GLY A 30 11.53 12.06 6.72
C GLY A 30 13.04 11.79 6.75
N LEU A 31 13.53 11.35 7.90
CA LEU A 31 14.91 10.92 8.08
C LEU A 31 15.02 9.86 9.17
N LEU A 32 15.48 8.68 8.80
CA LEU A 32 15.81 7.61 9.74
C LEU A 32 17.29 7.61 10.09
N LYS A 33 17.63 7.65 11.37
CA LYS A 33 19.01 7.48 11.88
C LYS A 33 19.01 6.75 13.21
N SER A 34 19.71 5.62 13.30
CA SER A 34 19.91 4.89 14.57
C SER A 34 18.63 4.71 15.39
N LYS A 35 17.59 4.12 14.78
CA LYS A 35 16.29 3.89 15.42
C LYS A 35 15.54 5.17 15.85
N ARG A 36 15.86 6.30 15.23
CA ARG A 36 15.16 7.56 15.41
C ARG A 36 14.64 8.03 14.06
N ILE A 37 13.36 8.32 14.00
CA ILE A 37 12.72 8.90 12.83
C ILE A 37 12.42 10.36 13.13
N ALA A 38 12.91 11.26 12.29
CA ALA A 38 12.53 12.66 12.26
C ALA A 38 11.52 12.85 11.11
N ILE A 39 10.38 13.48 11.38
CA ILE A 39 9.39 13.88 10.37
C ILE A 39 9.45 15.41 10.28
N ARG A 40 9.40 15.94 9.07
CA ARG A 40 9.43 17.39 8.85
C ARG A 40 8.21 18.06 9.51
N LYS A 41 8.49 19.05 10.38
CA LYS A 41 7.51 19.67 11.27
C LYS A 41 6.42 20.46 10.52
N ASP A 42 6.76 21.06 9.37
CA ASP A 42 5.89 21.91 8.56
C ASP A 42 5.03 21.17 7.54
N ILE A 43 5.02 19.84 7.60
CA ILE A 43 4.03 19.03 6.86
C ILE A 43 2.66 19.31 7.45
N GLU A 44 1.73 19.80 6.61
CA GLU A 44 0.43 20.31 7.06
C GLU A 44 -0.57 19.19 7.36
N THR A 45 -0.56 18.10 6.60
CA THR A 45 -1.62 17.07 6.68
C THR A 45 -1.15 15.81 7.38
N GLN A 46 -2.06 15.18 8.13
CA GLN A 46 -1.82 13.88 8.76
C GLN A 46 -1.57 12.78 7.73
N ALA A 47 -2.29 12.82 6.60
CA ALA A 47 -2.12 11.89 5.51
C ALA A 47 -0.69 11.91 4.94
N GLU A 48 -0.11 13.10 4.77
CA GLU A 48 1.27 13.24 4.31
C GLU A 48 2.27 12.75 5.36
N LYS A 49 2.08 13.11 6.65
CA LYS A 49 2.90 12.58 7.75
C LYS A 49 2.81 11.06 7.86
N SER A 50 1.62 10.49 7.62
CA SER A 50 1.40 9.04 7.59
C SER A 50 2.23 8.36 6.50
N CYS A 51 2.22 8.92 5.29
CA CYS A 51 3.01 8.41 4.17
C CYS A 51 4.51 8.43 4.47
N VAL A 52 5.02 9.57 4.97
CA VAL A 52 6.43 9.74 5.34
C VAL A 52 6.84 8.75 6.43
N LEU A 53 6.03 8.63 7.49
CA LEU A 53 6.34 7.71 8.61
C LEU A 53 6.37 6.25 8.15
N ALA A 54 5.43 5.85 7.29
CA ALA A 54 5.40 4.49 6.76
C ALA A 54 6.64 4.17 5.91
N GLU A 55 7.13 5.13 5.13
CA GLU A 55 8.33 4.99 4.32
C GLU A 55 9.57 4.83 5.20
N GLU A 56 9.73 5.65 6.24
CA GLU A 56 10.84 5.56 7.19
C GLU A 56 10.83 4.25 8.00
N ILE A 57 9.65 3.76 8.41
CA ILE A 57 9.51 2.41 9.00
C ILE A 57 9.92 1.34 7.99
N GLY A 58 9.56 1.51 6.73
CA GLY A 58 9.98 0.63 5.65
C GLY A 58 11.50 0.56 5.51
N HIS A 59 12.18 1.70 5.58
CA HIS A 59 13.65 1.77 5.59
C HIS A 59 14.24 1.04 6.78
N ASP A 60 13.72 1.23 8.00
CA ASP A 60 14.21 0.51 9.18
C ASP A 60 14.09 -1.01 9.04
N ARG A 61 12.99 -1.49 8.45
CA ARG A 61 12.70 -2.91 8.32
C ARG A 61 13.46 -3.63 7.23
N THR A 62 13.88 -2.91 6.21
CA THR A 62 14.47 -3.51 5.01
C THR A 62 15.95 -3.19 4.83
N SER A 63 16.46 -2.18 5.54
CA SER A 63 17.88 -1.85 5.54
C SER A 63 18.66 -2.79 6.45
N SER A 64 19.42 -3.68 5.87
CA SER A 64 20.37 -4.53 6.59
C SER A 64 21.79 -4.33 6.06
N GLY A 65 22.69 -3.85 6.92
CA GLY A 65 24.13 -3.75 6.65
C GLY A 65 24.62 -2.35 6.27
N ASP A 66 25.96 -2.18 6.38
CA ASP A 66 26.68 -0.95 6.01
C ASP A 66 26.62 -0.71 4.49
N ILE A 67 26.09 0.44 4.12
CA ILE A 67 25.77 0.80 2.72
C ILE A 67 27.01 1.36 1.98
N LEU A 68 28.20 1.30 2.58
CA LEU A 68 29.37 2.04 2.08
C LEU A 68 29.89 1.58 0.73
N ASP A 69 29.52 0.36 0.25
CA ASP A 69 30.08 -0.22 -0.98
C ASP A 69 29.04 -0.93 -1.89
N GLN A 70 27.77 -0.54 -1.82
CA GLN A 70 26.74 -1.19 -2.64
C GLN A 70 26.64 -0.56 -4.03
N ASP A 71 26.63 -1.41 -5.07
CA ASP A 71 26.29 -1.05 -6.45
C ASP A 71 24.95 -0.32 -6.52
N ASN A 72 24.81 0.58 -7.48
CA ASN A 72 23.59 1.37 -7.71
C ASN A 72 22.32 0.49 -7.81
N ILE A 73 22.46 -0.72 -8.35
CA ILE A 73 21.38 -1.71 -8.48
C ILE A 73 20.93 -2.24 -7.11
N MET A 74 21.84 -2.46 -6.16
CA MET A 74 21.51 -2.93 -4.82
C MET A 74 20.77 -1.84 -4.03
N LYS A 75 21.17 -0.58 -4.15
CA LYS A 75 20.48 0.58 -3.56
C LYS A 75 19.05 0.71 -4.09
N GLN A 76 18.85 0.58 -5.40
CA GLN A 76 17.52 0.62 -6.00
C GLN A 76 16.61 -0.52 -5.51
N LYS A 77 17.15 -1.75 -5.38
CA LYS A 77 16.39 -2.89 -4.83
C LYS A 77 16.02 -2.68 -3.36
N GLN A 78 16.92 -2.11 -2.57
CA GLN A 78 16.66 -1.80 -1.16
C GLN A 78 15.59 -0.72 -1.03
N GLU A 79 15.70 0.36 -1.79
CA GLU A 79 14.70 1.41 -1.87
C GLU A 79 13.31 0.88 -2.27
N TYR A 80 13.26 0.05 -3.31
CA TYR A 80 12.01 -0.60 -3.72
C TYR A 80 11.40 -1.44 -2.59
N ARG A 81 12.21 -2.19 -1.82
CA ARG A 81 11.73 -3.01 -0.70
C ARG A 81 11.20 -2.13 0.44
N ALA A 82 11.90 -1.04 0.75
CA ALA A 82 11.49 -0.10 1.79
C ALA A 82 10.13 0.54 1.45
N ARG A 83 10.00 1.07 0.23
CA ARG A 83 8.74 1.64 -0.25
C ARG A 83 7.59 0.64 -0.26
N LEU A 84 7.84 -0.57 -0.79
CA LEU A 84 6.83 -1.62 -0.80
C LEU A 84 6.37 -1.99 0.61
N TYR A 85 7.29 -2.00 1.58
CA TYR A 85 6.95 -2.24 2.98
C TYR A 85 6.07 -1.10 3.52
N GLY A 86 6.45 0.16 3.30
CA GLY A 86 5.67 1.34 3.68
C GLY A 86 4.27 1.33 3.06
N TYR A 87 4.15 1.07 1.76
CA TYR A 87 2.85 0.96 1.09
C TYR A 87 1.96 -0.13 1.69
N ASN A 88 2.54 -1.26 2.11
CA ASN A 88 1.77 -2.33 2.76
C ASN A 88 1.29 -1.95 4.18
N LEU A 89 1.97 -1.03 4.87
CA LEU A 89 1.52 -0.53 6.17
C LEU A 89 0.30 0.38 6.05
N ASN A 90 0.33 1.36 5.12
CA ASN A 90 -0.74 2.36 4.99
C ASN A 90 -1.87 1.91 4.08
N ILE A 91 -1.56 1.21 3.01
CA ILE A 91 -2.50 0.90 1.93
C ILE A 91 -2.77 -0.61 1.94
N GLY A 92 -1.81 -1.42 1.51
CA GLY A 92 -1.99 -2.85 1.32
C GLY A 92 -3.10 -3.21 0.34
N LEU A 93 -3.11 -4.45 -0.14
CA LEU A 93 -4.20 -4.92 -0.99
C LEU A 93 -5.55 -4.93 -0.25
N THR A 94 -5.53 -5.25 1.05
CA THR A 94 -6.72 -5.22 1.91
C THR A 94 -7.31 -3.82 2.03
N GLY A 95 -6.47 -2.78 2.09
CA GLY A 95 -6.95 -1.40 2.14
C GLY A 95 -7.64 -0.98 0.86
N LEU A 96 -7.10 -1.36 -0.31
CA LEU A 96 -7.75 -1.09 -1.60
C LEU A 96 -9.13 -1.74 -1.69
N VAL A 97 -9.27 -2.99 -1.19
CA VAL A 97 -10.57 -3.67 -1.11
C VAL A 97 -11.52 -2.93 -0.16
N ARG A 98 -11.06 -2.55 1.02
CA ARG A 98 -11.90 -1.82 2.01
C ARG A 98 -12.36 -0.46 1.50
N ALA A 99 -11.50 0.28 0.80
CA ALA A 99 -11.88 1.53 0.16
C ALA A 99 -12.96 1.31 -0.91
N TYR A 100 -12.82 0.26 -1.71
CA TYR A 100 -13.85 -0.15 -2.67
C TYR A 100 -15.18 -0.51 -1.97
N GLU A 101 -15.15 -1.29 -0.89
CA GLU A 101 -16.34 -1.66 -0.11
C GLU A 101 -17.00 -0.44 0.57
N ALA A 102 -16.21 0.54 0.95
CA ALA A 102 -16.72 1.82 1.47
C ALA A 102 -17.36 2.70 0.37
N GLY A 103 -17.32 2.28 -0.89
CA GLY A 103 -17.95 2.98 -2.01
C GLY A 103 -17.08 4.08 -2.65
N CYS A 104 -15.78 4.12 -2.37
CA CYS A 104 -14.86 5.05 -3.03
C CYS A 104 -14.83 4.82 -4.54
N ARG A 105 -15.03 5.88 -5.32
CA ARG A 105 -15.24 5.83 -6.78
C ARG A 105 -14.00 6.21 -7.60
N ASN A 106 -13.04 6.84 -6.97
CA ASN A 106 -11.83 7.34 -7.62
C ASN A 106 -10.64 7.29 -6.63
N LEU A 107 -9.43 7.54 -7.16
CA LEU A 107 -8.21 7.48 -6.35
C LEU A 107 -8.15 8.55 -5.26
N TYR A 108 -8.77 9.71 -5.47
CA TYR A 108 -8.84 10.77 -4.47
C TYR A 108 -9.64 10.30 -3.24
N GLU A 109 -10.88 9.80 -3.46
CA GLU A 109 -11.71 9.27 -2.37
C GLU A 109 -11.06 8.08 -1.65
N MET A 110 -10.35 7.22 -2.40
CA MET A 110 -9.62 6.10 -1.81
C MET A 110 -8.43 6.58 -0.96
N ALA A 111 -7.70 7.60 -1.41
CA ALA A 111 -6.59 8.17 -0.66
C ALA A 111 -7.08 8.81 0.65
N GLU A 112 -8.16 9.59 0.62
CA GLU A 112 -8.81 10.14 1.81
C GLU A 112 -9.24 9.03 2.78
N PHE A 113 -9.89 7.97 2.28
CA PHE A 113 -10.31 6.84 3.10
C PHE A 113 -9.14 6.10 3.77
N LEU A 114 -7.99 6.05 3.10
CA LEU A 114 -6.79 5.35 3.56
C LEU A 114 -5.83 6.23 4.37
N ASP A 115 -6.20 7.49 4.64
CA ASP A 115 -5.33 8.48 5.30
C ASP A 115 -3.94 8.57 4.61
N ALA A 116 -3.97 8.66 3.27
CA ALA A 116 -2.79 8.75 2.41
C ALA A 116 -2.96 9.86 1.38
N THR A 117 -1.84 10.30 0.79
CA THR A 117 -1.92 11.23 -0.34
C THR A 117 -2.26 10.50 -1.64
N GLU A 118 -2.94 11.17 -2.58
CA GLU A 118 -3.26 10.58 -3.87
C GLU A 118 -1.97 10.21 -4.66
N GLY A 119 -0.92 11.02 -4.53
CA GLY A 119 0.40 10.74 -5.12
C GLY A 119 0.99 9.44 -4.60
N TYR A 120 1.01 9.27 -3.27
CA TYR A 120 1.49 8.07 -2.59
C TYR A 120 0.68 6.82 -2.99
N LEU A 121 -0.65 6.94 -3.07
CA LEU A 121 -1.52 5.85 -3.53
C LEU A 121 -1.21 5.43 -4.96
N LYS A 122 -1.01 6.40 -5.87
CA LYS A 122 -0.63 6.12 -7.27
C LYS A 122 0.71 5.37 -7.36
N GLU A 123 1.70 5.78 -6.57
CA GLU A 123 2.99 5.10 -6.51
C GLU A 123 2.88 3.69 -5.93
N ALA A 124 2.08 3.50 -4.89
CA ALA A 124 1.80 2.18 -4.32
C ALA A 124 1.18 1.23 -5.36
N ILE A 125 0.19 1.69 -6.13
CA ILE A 125 -0.43 0.90 -7.20
C ILE A 125 0.60 0.51 -8.28
N ARG A 126 1.49 1.43 -8.68
CA ARG A 126 2.58 1.11 -9.63
C ARG A 126 3.56 0.07 -9.05
N CYS A 127 3.88 0.20 -7.76
CA CYS A 127 4.74 -0.73 -7.05
C CYS A 127 4.09 -2.13 -6.96
N TYR A 128 2.79 -2.21 -6.67
CA TYR A 128 2.04 -3.46 -6.67
C TYR A 128 1.96 -4.09 -8.06
N ARG A 129 1.78 -3.28 -9.11
CA ARG A 129 1.85 -3.78 -10.49
C ARG A 129 3.21 -4.42 -10.80
N SER A 130 4.30 -3.78 -10.38
CA SER A 130 5.65 -4.34 -10.57
C SER A 130 5.86 -5.65 -9.82
N LYS A 131 5.22 -5.80 -8.65
CA LYS A 131 5.33 -7.00 -7.81
C LYS A 131 4.41 -8.14 -8.25
N TYR A 132 3.15 -7.83 -8.56
CA TYR A 132 2.10 -8.84 -8.75
C TYR A 132 1.70 -9.01 -10.22
N GLY A 133 2.21 -8.16 -11.12
CA GLY A 133 1.80 -8.14 -12.53
C GLY A 133 0.53 -7.32 -12.73
N VAL A 134 -0.30 -7.73 -13.68
CA VAL A 134 -1.50 -6.99 -14.11
C VAL A 134 -2.55 -6.90 -13.00
N CYS A 135 -2.69 -7.95 -12.19
CA CYS A 135 -3.69 -8.01 -11.12
C CYS A 135 -3.22 -8.86 -9.94
N ALA A 136 -3.91 -8.73 -8.82
CA ALA A 136 -3.78 -9.60 -7.65
C ALA A 136 -5.15 -10.01 -7.13
N ALA A 137 -5.28 -11.26 -6.69
CA ALA A 137 -6.47 -11.76 -6.02
C ALA A 137 -6.26 -11.72 -4.49
N ILE A 138 -7.30 -11.31 -3.77
CA ILE A 138 -7.37 -11.34 -2.32
C ILE A 138 -8.81 -11.66 -1.89
N ASP A 139 -8.99 -12.74 -1.15
CA ASP A 139 -10.30 -13.28 -0.78
C ASP A 139 -11.20 -13.45 -2.02
N ASN A 140 -12.37 -12.80 -2.06
CA ASN A 140 -13.28 -12.80 -3.18
C ASN A 140 -13.19 -11.55 -4.07
N TYR A 141 -12.02 -10.89 -4.09
CA TYR A 141 -11.75 -9.71 -4.90
C TYR A 141 -10.58 -9.93 -5.85
N VAL A 142 -10.61 -9.24 -7.00
CA VAL A 142 -9.47 -9.02 -7.89
C VAL A 142 -9.22 -7.53 -8.01
N ILE A 143 -7.97 -7.16 -7.81
CA ILE A 143 -7.48 -5.81 -7.97
C ILE A 143 -6.66 -5.77 -9.25
N TYR A 144 -7.12 -5.03 -10.25
CA TYR A 144 -6.35 -4.70 -11.45
C TYR A 144 -5.56 -3.44 -11.19
N PHE A 145 -4.28 -3.42 -11.57
CA PHE A 145 -3.40 -2.27 -11.33
C PHE A 145 -3.32 -1.32 -12.53
N GLU A 146 -3.66 -1.80 -13.75
CA GLU A 146 -3.72 -0.96 -14.95
C GLU A 146 -4.64 -1.56 -16.02
N PRO A 147 -5.76 -0.91 -16.36
CA PRO A 147 -6.30 0.23 -15.61
C PRO A 147 -6.67 -0.17 -14.17
N PHE A 148 -6.55 0.78 -13.24
CA PHE A 148 -6.84 0.47 -11.84
C PHE A 148 -8.34 0.19 -11.65
N ALA A 149 -8.66 -0.96 -11.09
CA ALA A 149 -10.02 -1.37 -10.75
C ALA A 149 -10.01 -2.42 -9.64
N VAL A 150 -11.03 -2.40 -8.80
CA VAL A 150 -11.31 -3.47 -7.84
C VAL A 150 -12.63 -4.12 -8.22
N MET A 151 -12.65 -5.44 -8.29
CA MET A 151 -13.84 -6.23 -8.65
C MET A 151 -14.09 -7.28 -7.58
N LYS A 152 -15.37 -7.42 -7.18
CA LYS A 152 -15.83 -8.49 -6.31
C LYS A 152 -16.33 -9.66 -7.11
N PHE A 153 -15.81 -10.87 -6.83
CA PHE A 153 -16.43 -12.08 -7.37
C PHE A 153 -17.65 -12.47 -6.53
N VAL A 154 -18.74 -12.68 -7.21
CA VAL A 154 -19.91 -13.31 -6.61
C VAL A 154 -19.74 -14.83 -6.84
N THR A 155 -19.40 -15.59 -5.80
CA THR A 155 -19.38 -17.04 -5.89
C THR A 155 -20.80 -17.58 -6.18
N ALA A 156 -20.89 -18.65 -6.96
CA ALA A 156 -22.16 -19.24 -7.37
C ALA A 156 -23.11 -19.62 -6.23
N GLU A 157 -22.62 -19.73 -5.02
CA GLU A 157 -23.44 -19.95 -3.80
C GLU A 157 -24.36 -18.76 -3.44
N CYS A 158 -24.05 -17.57 -3.96
CA CYS A 158 -24.94 -16.40 -3.81
C CYS A 158 -25.97 -16.25 -4.96
N ILE A 159 -25.97 -17.16 -5.93
CA ILE A 159 -26.79 -17.08 -7.15
C ILE A 159 -27.95 -18.07 -7.12
N ASP A 160 -28.30 -18.62 -5.97
CA ASP A 160 -29.56 -19.34 -5.86
C ASP A 160 -30.71 -18.33 -6.00
N ASN A 161 -31.05 -18.04 -7.23
CA ASN A 161 -32.39 -17.71 -7.76
C ASN A 161 -32.48 -16.77 -8.96
N LYS A 162 -31.43 -16.22 -9.59
CA LYS A 162 -31.66 -15.25 -10.70
C LYS A 162 -30.69 -15.23 -11.90
N LEU A 163 -29.85 -16.23 -12.13
CA LEU A 163 -29.03 -16.25 -13.35
C LEU A 163 -29.32 -17.44 -14.24
N SER A 164 -29.57 -17.12 -15.52
CA SER A 164 -29.80 -18.12 -16.56
C SER A 164 -28.55 -19.00 -16.81
N PRO A 165 -28.69 -20.24 -17.30
CA PRO A 165 -27.58 -21.19 -17.54
C PRO A 165 -26.42 -20.65 -18.39
N THR A 166 -26.66 -19.62 -19.19
CA THR A 166 -25.68 -18.99 -20.10
C THR A 166 -24.59 -18.18 -19.40
N ALA A 167 -24.82 -17.65 -18.17
CA ALA A 167 -23.82 -16.90 -17.45
C ALA A 167 -22.77 -17.83 -16.83
N ASN A 168 -23.13 -19.04 -16.43
CA ASN A 168 -22.21 -20.01 -15.84
C ASN A 168 -21.21 -20.56 -16.88
N ASP A 169 -21.56 -20.65 -18.16
CA ASP A 169 -20.67 -21.07 -19.23
C ASP A 169 -19.64 -19.98 -19.60
N TYR A 170 -20.02 -18.71 -19.46
CA TYR A 170 -19.12 -17.58 -19.74
C TYR A 170 -18.01 -17.49 -18.70
N PHE A 171 -18.33 -17.72 -17.40
CA PHE A 171 -17.35 -17.75 -16.33
C PHE A 171 -16.39 -18.94 -16.45
N LYS A 172 -16.85 -20.12 -16.81
CA LYS A 172 -15.98 -21.30 -17.00
C LYS A 172 -14.99 -21.12 -18.16
N ARG A 173 -15.34 -20.38 -19.22
CA ARG A 173 -14.44 -20.10 -20.35
C ARG A 173 -13.34 -19.08 -20.05
N LEU A 174 -13.53 -18.18 -19.08
CA LEU A 174 -12.53 -17.17 -18.69
C LEU A 174 -11.41 -17.72 -17.78
N PHE A 175 -11.63 -18.85 -17.12
CA PHE A 175 -10.70 -19.39 -16.12
C PHE A 175 -10.08 -20.76 -16.47
N TYR A 176 -10.44 -21.35 -17.63
CA TYR A 176 -9.86 -22.59 -18.15
C TYR A 176 -9.22 -22.38 -19.51
N ILE A 177 -8.22 -21.49 -19.59
CA ILE A 177 -7.20 -21.56 -20.63
C ILE A 177 -5.89 -21.75 -19.86
N THR A 178 -5.43 -22.99 -19.91
CA THR A 178 -4.11 -23.51 -19.50
C THR A 178 -2.97 -22.65 -20.00
#